data_94da953ba2d32e79b5842e11eb14671d
#
_entry.id   94da953ba2d32e79b5842e11eb14671d
#
_cell.length_a   1.000
_cell.length_b   1.000
_cell.length_c   1.000
_cell.angle_alpha   90.00
_cell.angle_beta   90.00
_cell.angle_gamma   90.00
#
_symmetry.space_group_name_H-M   'P 1'
#
loop_
_entity.id
_entity.type
_entity.pdbx_description
1 polymer ?
#
loop_
_entity_poly.entity_id
_entity_poly.type
_entity_poly.pdbx_seq_one_letter_code
_entity_poly.pdbx_strand_id
1 'polypeptide(L)'
;LTGERQTVHHPQTEALLWQHETRHAYNAQGLANRCIPDSLPAVEWLTYGSGYLAGMKLGDTPLVEYTRDRLHRETLRSFGRYELTTAYTPAGQLQSQHLNSLLSDRDYTWNDNGELIRISSPRQTRSYSYSTTGRLTGVHTTAANLDIR
;
A
#
# COMPACT_ATOMS: atom_id res chain seq x y z
N LEU A 1 -17.50 7.34 15.76
CA LEU A 1 -17.13 8.75 15.61
C LEU A 1 -17.60 9.22 14.24
N THR A 2 -18.51 10.20 14.20
CA THR A 2 -19.07 10.72 12.94
C THR A 2 -18.39 12.02 12.47
N GLY A 3 -17.60 12.63 13.32
CA GLY A 3 -16.83 13.82 12.98
C GLY A 3 -15.90 14.26 14.11
N GLU A 4 -14.94 15.06 13.73
CA GLU A 4 -13.97 15.71 14.61
C GLU A 4 -13.89 17.18 14.23
N ARG A 5 -13.89 18.05 15.24
CA ARG A 5 -13.69 19.48 15.05
C ARG A 5 -12.51 19.95 15.88
N GLN A 6 -11.60 20.64 15.22
CA GLN A 6 -10.44 21.27 15.84
C GLN A 6 -10.63 22.79 15.78
N THR A 7 -10.37 23.47 16.89
CA THR A 7 -10.49 24.95 17.00
C THR A 7 -9.24 25.51 17.64
N VAL A 8 -8.83 26.69 17.19
CA VAL A 8 -7.79 27.50 17.83
C VAL A 8 -8.38 28.84 18.18
N HIS A 9 -8.22 29.25 19.44
CA HIS A 9 -8.73 30.49 19.96
C HIS A 9 -7.57 31.41 20.38
N HIS A 10 -7.84 32.71 20.31
CA HIS A 10 -6.91 33.72 20.82
C HIS A 10 -6.83 33.62 22.36
N PRO A 11 -5.63 33.56 22.96
CA PRO A 11 -5.46 33.21 24.38
C PRO A 11 -6.04 34.24 25.36
N GLN A 12 -6.22 35.50 24.92
CA GLN A 12 -6.72 36.58 25.78
C GLN A 12 -8.15 37.01 25.45
N THR A 13 -8.58 36.96 24.19
CA THR A 13 -9.88 37.42 23.75
C THR A 13 -10.88 36.28 23.50
N GLU A 14 -10.42 35.02 23.55
CA GLU A 14 -11.19 33.81 23.22
C GLU A 14 -11.78 33.80 21.79
N ALA A 15 -11.42 34.79 20.97
CA ALA A 15 -11.88 34.85 19.59
C ALA A 15 -11.40 33.64 18.81
N LEU A 16 -12.29 33.04 18.01
CA LEU A 16 -11.96 31.93 17.13
C LEU A 16 -10.98 32.39 16.04
N LEU A 17 -9.77 31.85 16.04
CA LEU A 17 -8.72 32.14 15.04
C LEU A 17 -8.74 31.18 13.90
N TRP A 18 -9.03 29.91 14.17
CA TRP A 18 -9.04 28.86 13.18
C TRP A 18 -9.96 27.73 13.60
N GLN A 19 -10.61 27.10 12.61
CA GLN A 19 -11.44 25.92 12.79
C GLN A 19 -11.28 25.00 11.61
N HIS A 20 -11.23 23.71 11.87
CA HIS A 20 -11.29 22.65 10.87
C HIS A 20 -12.23 21.55 11.33
N GLU A 21 -13.08 21.07 10.44
CA GLU A 21 -13.99 19.97 10.71
C GLU A 21 -13.74 18.82 9.72
N THR A 22 -13.62 17.60 10.23
CA THR A 22 -13.56 16.39 9.43
C THR A 22 -14.75 15.51 9.79
N ARG A 23 -15.56 15.13 8.81
CA ARG A 23 -16.69 14.23 8.98
C ARG A 23 -16.37 12.86 8.41
N HIS A 24 -16.93 11.83 9.05
CA HIS A 24 -16.77 10.43 8.64
C HIS A 24 -18.13 9.83 8.27
N ALA A 25 -18.18 9.09 7.17
CA ALA A 25 -19.32 8.28 6.81
C ALA A 25 -18.96 6.80 6.90
N TYR A 26 -19.96 5.98 7.11
CA TYR A 26 -19.83 4.54 7.31
C TYR A 26 -20.76 3.80 6.36
N ASN A 27 -20.34 2.64 5.90
CA ASN A 27 -21.18 1.76 5.12
C ASN A 27 -22.23 1.01 6.00
N ALA A 28 -23.09 0.23 5.37
CA ALA A 28 -24.11 -0.54 6.08
C ALA A 28 -23.55 -1.58 7.07
N GLN A 29 -22.28 -1.93 6.95
CA GLN A 29 -21.56 -2.87 7.83
C GLN A 29 -20.88 -2.15 9.00
N GLY A 30 -21.00 -0.83 9.09
CA GLY A 30 -20.35 -0.01 10.13
C GLY A 30 -18.86 0.27 9.89
N LEU A 31 -18.33 -0.01 8.70
CA LEU A 31 -16.97 0.31 8.32
C LEU A 31 -16.89 1.74 7.80
N ALA A 32 -15.89 2.50 8.26
CA ALA A 32 -15.63 3.84 7.73
C ALA A 32 -15.30 3.76 6.24
N ASN A 33 -16.06 4.44 5.40
CA ASN A 33 -15.89 4.40 3.95
C ASN A 33 -15.68 5.78 3.33
N ARG A 34 -15.81 6.86 4.10
CA ARG A 34 -15.59 8.21 3.59
C ARG A 34 -15.08 9.15 4.69
N CYS A 35 -14.08 9.95 4.33
CA CYS A 35 -13.55 11.04 5.15
C CYS A 35 -13.77 12.35 4.38
N ILE A 36 -14.42 13.31 5.01
CA ILE A 36 -14.87 14.57 4.41
C ILE A 36 -14.26 15.72 5.22
N PRO A 37 -13.05 16.19 4.88
CA PRO A 37 -12.46 17.37 5.50
C PRO A 37 -13.11 18.63 4.97
N ASP A 38 -13.12 19.69 5.77
CA ASP A 38 -13.56 21.01 5.33
C ASP A 38 -12.68 21.52 4.18
N SER A 39 -13.32 22.08 3.15
CA SER A 39 -12.66 22.75 2.03
C SER A 39 -11.77 21.87 1.16
N LEU A 40 -11.76 20.56 1.36
CA LEU A 40 -11.00 19.61 0.58
C LEU A 40 -11.93 18.53 -0.02
N PRO A 41 -11.53 17.92 -1.14
CA PRO A 41 -12.28 16.78 -1.68
C PRO A 41 -12.32 15.62 -0.70
N ALA A 42 -13.47 14.94 -0.63
CA ALA A 42 -13.61 13.77 0.23
C ALA A 42 -12.75 12.61 -0.26
N VAL A 43 -12.15 11.87 0.68
CA VAL A 43 -11.56 10.57 0.41
C VAL A 43 -12.60 9.49 0.63
N GLU A 44 -12.77 8.60 -0.35
CA GLU A 44 -13.70 7.49 -0.28
C GLU A 44 -12.96 6.16 -0.48
N TRP A 45 -13.23 5.19 0.39
CA TRP A 45 -12.74 3.81 0.30
C TRP A 45 -13.83 2.93 -0.31
N LEU A 46 -13.52 2.35 -1.46
CA LEU A 46 -14.39 1.41 -2.13
C LEU A 46 -14.10 0.01 -1.60
N THR A 47 -15.10 -0.64 -1.04
CA THR A 47 -14.95 -1.97 -0.45
C THR A 47 -15.91 -2.97 -1.08
N TYR A 48 -15.59 -4.26 -1.00
CA TYR A 48 -16.44 -5.36 -1.41
C TYR A 48 -16.45 -6.49 -0.38
N GLY A 49 -17.40 -7.40 -0.49
CA GLY A 49 -17.54 -8.53 0.45
C GLY A 49 -17.66 -8.04 1.90
N SER A 50 -16.86 -8.60 2.79
CA SER A 50 -16.84 -8.27 4.22
C SER A 50 -15.94 -7.08 4.58
N GLY A 51 -15.60 -6.22 3.62
CA GLY A 51 -14.81 -5.00 3.86
C GLY A 51 -13.42 -5.00 3.20
N TYR A 52 -13.19 -5.88 2.24
CA TYR A 52 -11.95 -5.86 1.46
C TYR A 52 -11.86 -4.60 0.60
N LEU A 53 -10.74 -3.90 0.67
CA LEU A 53 -10.50 -2.67 -0.11
C LEU A 53 -10.39 -2.99 -1.60
N ALA A 54 -11.25 -2.37 -2.42
CA ALA A 54 -11.25 -2.45 -3.88
C ALA A 54 -10.64 -1.21 -4.54
N GLY A 55 -10.62 -0.08 -3.84
CA GLY A 55 -10.06 1.15 -4.39
C GLY A 55 -10.24 2.35 -3.47
N MET A 56 -9.72 3.48 -3.91
CA MET A 56 -9.88 4.78 -3.25
C MET A 56 -10.14 5.86 -4.29
N LYS A 57 -10.96 6.85 -3.92
CA LYS A 57 -11.25 8.05 -4.71
C LYS A 57 -10.98 9.30 -3.90
N LEU A 58 -10.60 10.36 -4.59
CA LEU A 58 -10.53 11.72 -4.06
C LEU A 58 -11.56 12.57 -4.81
N GLY A 59 -12.68 12.89 -4.15
CA GLY A 59 -13.85 13.41 -4.83
C GLY A 59 -14.32 12.42 -5.91
N ASP A 60 -14.41 12.86 -7.15
CA ASP A 60 -14.78 11.98 -8.28
C ASP A 60 -13.60 11.32 -8.99
N THR A 61 -12.37 11.61 -8.56
CA THR A 61 -11.15 11.11 -9.19
C THR A 61 -10.68 9.80 -8.54
N PRO A 62 -10.60 8.68 -9.27
CA PRO A 62 -9.98 7.46 -8.79
C PRO A 62 -8.50 7.70 -8.48
N LEU A 63 -8.04 7.31 -7.30
CA LEU A 63 -6.63 7.36 -6.88
C LEU A 63 -5.93 6.03 -7.08
N VAL A 64 -6.59 4.97 -6.68
CA VAL A 64 -6.06 3.61 -6.76
C VAL A 64 -7.20 2.60 -6.85
N GLU A 65 -6.97 1.56 -7.65
CA GLU A 65 -7.87 0.41 -7.79
C GLU A 65 -7.08 -0.88 -7.55
N TYR A 66 -7.72 -1.85 -6.91
CA TYR A 66 -7.12 -3.14 -6.55
C TYR A 66 -7.90 -4.28 -7.19
N THR A 67 -7.20 -5.14 -7.92
CA THR A 67 -7.70 -6.46 -8.30
C THR A 67 -7.15 -7.49 -7.32
N ARG A 68 -8.00 -8.46 -6.95
CA ARG A 68 -7.65 -9.49 -5.98
C ARG A 68 -7.98 -10.88 -6.51
N ASP A 69 -7.23 -11.86 -6.07
CA ASP A 69 -7.51 -13.26 -6.35
C ASP A 69 -8.65 -13.82 -5.45
N ARG A 70 -8.96 -15.11 -5.61
CA ARG A 70 -10.00 -15.77 -4.81
C ARG A 70 -9.70 -15.88 -3.32
N LEU A 71 -8.44 -15.66 -2.92
CA LEU A 71 -8.00 -15.59 -1.52
C LEU A 71 -7.92 -14.14 -1.02
N HIS A 72 -8.47 -13.19 -1.75
CA HIS A 72 -8.47 -11.76 -1.48
C HIS A 72 -7.07 -11.11 -1.43
N ARG A 73 -6.02 -11.77 -1.96
CA ARG A 73 -4.69 -11.19 -2.10
C ARG A 73 -4.67 -10.25 -3.30
N GLU A 74 -3.94 -9.16 -3.17
CA GLU A 74 -3.76 -8.18 -4.25
C GLU A 74 -2.94 -8.78 -5.41
N THR A 75 -3.51 -8.79 -6.60
CA THR A 75 -2.84 -9.25 -7.82
C THR A 75 -2.52 -8.12 -8.78
N LEU A 76 -3.27 -7.03 -8.72
CA LEU A 76 -3.04 -5.81 -9.50
C LEU A 76 -3.41 -4.59 -8.66
N ARG A 77 -2.58 -3.56 -8.76
CA ARG A 77 -2.86 -2.21 -8.25
C ARG A 77 -2.67 -1.22 -9.37
N SER A 78 -3.74 -0.50 -9.72
CA SER A 78 -3.71 0.56 -10.72
C SER A 78 -3.78 1.93 -10.03
N PHE A 79 -2.85 2.83 -10.36
CA PHE A 79 -2.79 4.19 -9.79
C PHE A 79 -2.26 5.17 -10.84
N GLY A 80 -3.16 5.99 -11.36
CA GLY A 80 -2.87 6.86 -12.51
C GLY A 80 -2.49 6.03 -13.74
N ARG A 81 -1.28 6.25 -14.26
CA ARG A 81 -0.72 5.50 -15.40
C ARG A 81 0.07 4.25 -15.00
N TYR A 82 0.21 4.00 -13.72
CA TYR A 82 1.03 2.92 -13.20
C TYR A 82 0.17 1.71 -12.84
N GLU A 83 0.70 0.55 -13.13
CA GLU A 83 0.13 -0.75 -12.78
C GLU A 83 1.18 -1.60 -12.10
N LEU A 84 0.92 -2.01 -10.88
CA LEU A 84 1.74 -2.95 -10.12
C LEU A 84 1.07 -4.31 -10.13
N THR A 85 1.68 -5.27 -10.84
CA THR A 85 1.26 -6.66 -10.83
C THR A 85 1.98 -7.42 -9.73
N THR A 86 1.24 -8.21 -8.96
CA THR A 86 1.77 -9.04 -7.87
C THR A 86 1.42 -10.50 -8.13
N ALA A 87 2.42 -11.37 -8.05
CA ALA A 87 2.22 -12.82 -8.12
C ALA A 87 2.66 -13.51 -6.84
N TYR A 88 2.08 -14.68 -6.58
CA TYR A 88 2.32 -15.48 -5.39
C TYR A 88 2.69 -16.92 -5.76
N THR A 89 3.53 -17.53 -4.96
CA THR A 89 3.81 -18.97 -5.04
C THR A 89 2.56 -19.80 -4.66
N PRO A 90 2.50 -21.09 -4.99
CA PRO A 90 1.42 -21.96 -4.50
C PRO A 90 1.31 -22.00 -2.98
N ALA A 91 2.43 -21.79 -2.26
CA ALA A 91 2.47 -21.68 -0.80
C ALA A 91 1.95 -20.32 -0.27
N GLY A 92 1.59 -19.38 -1.15
CA GLY A 92 1.08 -18.06 -0.78
C GLY A 92 2.15 -16.99 -0.50
N GLN A 93 3.41 -17.31 -0.71
CA GLN A 93 4.51 -16.37 -0.57
C GLN A 93 4.57 -15.43 -1.78
N LEU A 94 5.02 -14.18 -1.58
CA LEU A 94 5.22 -13.22 -2.66
C LEU A 94 6.29 -13.74 -3.64
N GLN A 95 5.93 -13.89 -4.91
CA GLN A 95 6.82 -14.36 -5.97
C GLN A 95 7.38 -13.22 -6.79
N SER A 96 6.56 -12.25 -7.17
CA SER A 96 6.99 -11.09 -7.93
C SER A 96 6.12 -9.86 -7.69
N GLN A 97 6.72 -8.70 -7.90
CA GLN A 97 6.04 -7.41 -8.01
C GLN A 97 6.65 -6.68 -9.21
N HIS A 98 5.85 -6.48 -10.25
CA HIS A 98 6.27 -5.83 -11.48
C HIS A 98 5.43 -4.57 -11.69
N LEU A 99 6.11 -3.44 -11.73
CA LEU A 99 5.52 -2.17 -12.11
C LEU A 99 5.68 -2.02 -13.64
N ASN A 100 4.70 -1.46 -14.33
CA ASN A 100 4.81 -1.12 -15.75
C ASN A 100 5.89 -0.04 -16.06
N SER A 101 6.88 0.05 -15.18
CA SER A 101 8.11 0.82 -15.27
C SER A 101 9.27 -0.13 -14.90
N LEU A 102 10.03 -0.56 -15.89
CA LEU A 102 11.06 -1.61 -15.82
C LEU A 102 12.06 -1.51 -14.65
N LEU A 103 12.23 -0.32 -14.06
CA LEU A 103 13.22 -0.10 -13.00
C LEU A 103 12.76 -0.52 -11.59
N SER A 104 11.51 -0.89 -11.44
CA SER A 104 10.90 -1.19 -10.12
C SER A 104 10.50 -2.65 -9.95
N ASP A 105 10.81 -3.50 -10.93
CA ASP A 105 10.51 -4.92 -10.87
C ASP A 105 11.30 -5.61 -9.77
N ARG A 106 10.63 -6.52 -9.06
CA ARG A 106 11.21 -7.34 -8.00
C ARG A 106 10.72 -8.76 -8.11
N ASP A 107 11.68 -9.70 -8.06
CA ASP A 107 11.42 -11.12 -7.95
C ASP A 107 11.97 -11.65 -6.63
N TYR A 108 11.19 -12.50 -5.98
CA TYR A 108 11.47 -13.02 -4.65
C TYR A 108 11.70 -14.51 -4.72
N THR A 109 12.78 -15.00 -4.10
CA THR A 109 13.10 -16.41 -4.02
C THR A 109 13.09 -16.87 -2.57
N TRP A 110 12.47 -18.00 -2.34
CA TRP A 110 12.29 -18.61 -1.03
C TRP A 110 12.97 -19.97 -0.99
N ASN A 111 13.49 -20.37 0.17
CA ASN A 111 13.98 -21.73 0.37
C ASN A 111 12.84 -22.66 0.84
N ASP A 112 13.16 -23.95 0.99
CA ASP A 112 12.18 -24.97 1.39
C ASP A 112 11.64 -24.77 2.83
N ASN A 113 12.34 -24.01 3.66
CA ASN A 113 11.90 -23.62 5.00
C ASN A 113 10.95 -22.39 5.00
N GLY A 114 10.70 -21.80 3.82
CA GLY A 114 9.87 -20.60 3.72
C GLY A 114 10.60 -19.31 4.07
N GLU A 115 11.92 -19.31 4.12
CA GLU A 115 12.73 -18.12 4.36
C GLU A 115 13.07 -17.42 3.03
N LEU A 116 12.99 -16.09 3.01
CA LEU A 116 13.33 -15.28 1.84
C LEU A 116 14.85 -15.27 1.63
N ILE A 117 15.35 -15.90 0.57
CA ILE A 117 16.80 -16.00 0.28
C ILE A 117 17.29 -14.98 -0.74
N ARG A 118 16.40 -14.41 -1.58
CA ARG A 118 16.81 -13.45 -2.61
C ARG A 118 15.68 -12.49 -2.97
N ILE A 119 16.04 -11.24 -3.20
CA ILE A 119 15.25 -10.25 -3.93
C ILE A 119 16.09 -9.80 -5.13
N SER A 120 15.60 -10.05 -6.34
CA SER A 120 16.22 -9.58 -7.59
C SER A 120 15.46 -8.39 -8.14
N SER A 121 16.18 -7.39 -8.60
CA SER A 121 15.63 -6.24 -9.35
C SER A 121 16.61 -5.85 -10.47
N PRO A 122 16.20 -5.05 -11.46
CA PRO A 122 17.09 -4.59 -12.53
C PRO A 122 18.31 -3.81 -12.02
N ARG A 123 18.21 -3.18 -10.85
CA ARG A 123 19.27 -2.33 -10.28
C ARG A 123 20.20 -3.07 -9.31
N GLN A 124 19.68 -4.06 -8.61
CA GLN A 124 20.43 -4.77 -7.58
C GLN A 124 19.81 -6.12 -7.26
N THR A 125 20.66 -7.02 -6.78
CA THR A 125 20.23 -8.26 -6.15
C THR A 125 20.63 -8.25 -4.68
N ARG A 126 19.71 -8.63 -3.80
CA ARG A 126 19.96 -8.79 -2.37
C ARG A 126 19.74 -10.23 -1.97
N SER A 127 20.72 -10.83 -1.31
CA SER A 127 20.67 -12.21 -0.81
C SER A 127 20.71 -12.23 0.71
N TYR A 128 20.03 -13.20 1.29
CA TYR A 128 19.86 -13.39 2.72
C TYR A 128 20.35 -14.76 3.13
N SER A 129 21.04 -14.84 4.26
CA SER A 129 21.54 -16.08 4.85
C SER A 129 20.94 -16.27 6.23
N TYR A 130 20.64 -17.53 6.59
CA TYR A 130 20.00 -17.87 7.85
C TYR A 130 20.80 -18.96 8.57
N SER A 131 20.71 -18.98 9.88
CA SER A 131 21.19 -20.09 10.70
C SER A 131 20.28 -21.31 10.57
N THR A 132 20.70 -22.45 11.08
CA THR A 132 19.89 -23.67 11.17
C THR A 132 18.61 -23.51 11.99
N THR A 133 18.53 -22.47 12.81
CA THR A 133 17.35 -22.14 13.62
C THR A 133 16.48 -21.03 13.00
N GLY A 134 16.71 -20.65 11.73
CA GLY A 134 15.94 -19.63 11.03
C GLY A 134 16.27 -18.18 11.39
N ARG A 135 17.37 -17.93 12.11
CA ARG A 135 17.80 -16.58 12.43
C ARG A 135 18.60 -15.99 11.28
N LEU A 136 18.26 -14.77 10.82
CA LEU A 136 19.03 -14.04 9.80
C LEU A 136 20.48 -13.82 10.28
N THR A 137 21.45 -14.31 9.49
CA THR A 137 22.88 -14.24 9.77
C THR A 137 23.65 -13.32 8.85
N GLY A 138 23.11 -13.02 7.66
CA GLY A 138 23.79 -12.17 6.72
C GLY A 138 22.88 -11.59 5.66
N VAL A 139 23.26 -10.41 5.17
CA VAL A 139 22.66 -9.74 4.02
C VAL A 139 23.77 -9.32 3.08
N HIS A 140 23.67 -9.72 1.83
CA HIS A 140 24.62 -9.33 0.78
C HIS A 140 23.88 -8.63 -0.35
N THR A 141 24.40 -7.48 -0.79
CA THR A 141 23.83 -6.70 -1.90
C THR A 141 24.84 -6.58 -3.02
N THR A 142 24.43 -6.98 -4.22
CA THR A 142 25.21 -6.81 -5.45
C THR A 142 24.48 -5.80 -6.34
N ALA A 143 25.13 -4.67 -6.68
CA ALA A 143 24.59 -3.74 -7.65
C ALA A 143 24.65 -4.34 -9.05
N ALA A 144 23.61 -4.12 -9.87
CA ALA A 144 23.70 -4.42 -11.29
C ALA A 144 24.63 -3.38 -11.95
N ASN A 145 25.55 -3.83 -12.81
CA ASN A 145 26.28 -2.94 -13.70
C ASN A 145 25.26 -2.38 -14.72
N LEU A 146 24.79 -1.17 -14.49
CA LEU A 146 24.03 -0.43 -15.49
C LEU A 146 25.07 0.08 -16.51
N ASP A 147 25.29 -0.67 -17.58
CA ASP A 147 25.90 -0.12 -18.78
C ASP A 147 24.95 0.93 -19.34
N ILE A 148 25.20 2.18 -18.99
CA ILE A 148 24.55 3.34 -19.62
C ILE A 148 25.19 3.48 -21.00
N ARG A 149 24.53 2.94 -22.02
CA ARG A 149 24.80 3.26 -23.43
C ARG A 149 23.92 4.40 -23.89
#